data_349bcf42abeea62448ccc69ed3fcf92b
#
_entry.id   349bcf42abeea62448ccc69ed3fcf92b
#
_cell.length_a   1.000
_cell.length_b   1.000
_cell.length_c   1.000
_cell.angle_alpha   90.00
_cell.angle_beta   90.00
_cell.angle_gamma   90.00
#
_symmetry.space_group_name_H-M   'P 1'
#
loop_
_entity.id
_entity.type
_entity.pdbx_description
1 polymer ?
#
loop_
_entity_poly.entity_id
_entity_poly.type
_entity_poly.pdbx_seq_one_letter_code
_entity_poly.pdbx_strand_id
1 'polypeptide(L)'
;MARYIPENTVLPVAEVEDRFTYHAPNDPAVRARHDLIRARFLDFALAMNHNLPPGRSAALAFTALEEAAMHCHAAIARDHRWSVERAKSNPGSA
;
A
#
# COMPACT_ATOMS: atom_id res chain seq x y z
N MET A 1 23.07 -10.32 -14.42
CA MET A 1 22.06 -9.90 -13.60
C MET A 1 20.72 -10.38 -14.10
N ALA A 2 20.12 -11.09 -13.29
CA ALA A 2 18.91 -11.75 -13.70
C ALA A 2 17.79 -10.75 -13.91
N ARG A 3 17.77 -9.75 -13.08
CA ARG A 3 16.67 -8.86 -13.16
C ARG A 3 17.04 -7.62 -13.92
N TYR A 4 16.29 -7.37 -14.93
CA TYR A 4 16.47 -6.19 -15.72
C TYR A 4 15.65 -5.05 -15.17
N ILE A 5 16.27 -3.91 -14.98
CA ILE A 5 15.59 -2.72 -14.55
C ILE A 5 15.72 -1.70 -15.65
N PRO A 6 14.61 -1.27 -16.23
CA PRO A 6 14.69 -0.25 -17.29
C PRO A 6 15.40 0.98 -16.75
N GLU A 7 16.22 1.56 -17.58
CA GLU A 7 17.09 2.65 -17.16
C GLU A 7 16.33 3.85 -16.64
N ASN A 8 15.13 4.04 -17.14
CA ASN A 8 14.38 5.24 -16.80
C ASN A 8 13.34 4.99 -15.72
N THR A 9 13.43 3.87 -15.02
CA THR A 9 12.53 3.63 -13.90
C THR A 9 13.33 3.46 -12.63
N VAL A 10 12.71 3.80 -11.51
CA VAL A 10 13.35 3.67 -10.21
C VAL A 10 13.35 2.23 -9.75
N LEU A 11 12.26 1.52 -9.99
CA LEU A 11 12.09 0.14 -9.57
C LEU A 11 11.51 -0.67 -10.71
N PRO A 12 11.78 -1.98 -10.75
CA PRO A 12 11.04 -2.85 -11.65
C PRO A 12 9.56 -2.80 -11.33
N VAL A 13 8.73 -2.89 -12.37
CA VAL A 13 7.28 -2.81 -12.16
C VAL A 13 6.81 -3.91 -11.21
N ALA A 14 7.38 -5.11 -11.36
CA ALA A 14 6.99 -6.22 -10.50
C ALA A 14 7.26 -5.91 -9.03
N GLU A 15 8.36 -5.23 -8.75
CA GLU A 15 8.67 -4.87 -7.37
C GLU A 15 7.73 -3.79 -6.84
N VAL A 16 7.34 -2.85 -7.70
CA VAL A 16 6.37 -1.84 -7.29
C VAL A 16 5.06 -2.50 -6.91
N GLU A 17 4.61 -3.43 -7.74
CA GLU A 17 3.37 -4.13 -7.47
C GLU A 17 3.45 -4.92 -6.17
N ASP A 18 4.58 -5.60 -5.95
CA ASP A 18 4.74 -6.41 -4.75
C ASP A 18 4.74 -5.56 -3.49
N ARG A 19 5.41 -4.42 -3.53
CA ARG A 19 5.49 -3.55 -2.37
C ARG A 19 4.17 -2.92 -1.99
N PHE A 20 3.28 -2.73 -2.98
CA PHE A 20 2.02 -2.04 -2.74
C PHE A 20 0.82 -2.97 -2.80
N THR A 21 1.06 -4.28 -2.77
CA THR A 21 0.00 -5.26 -2.69
C THR A 21 -0.25 -5.61 -1.23
N TYR A 22 -1.50 -5.81 -0.88
CA TYR A 22 -1.87 -6.09 0.48
C TYR A 22 -2.92 -7.21 0.51
N HIS A 23 -2.73 -8.16 1.42
CA HIS A 23 -3.69 -9.24 1.60
C HIS A 23 -4.85 -8.72 2.44
N ALA A 24 -5.96 -8.46 1.78
CA ALA A 24 -7.12 -7.90 2.45
C ALA A 24 -7.83 -8.97 3.28
N PRO A 25 -8.46 -8.57 4.39
CA PRO A 25 -9.28 -9.50 5.15
C PRO A 25 -10.55 -9.87 4.39
N ASN A 26 -11.31 -10.81 4.92
CA ASN A 26 -12.50 -11.30 4.25
C ASN A 26 -13.68 -10.34 4.30
N ASP A 27 -13.66 -9.36 5.15
CA ASP A 27 -14.73 -8.37 5.25
C ASP A 27 -14.76 -7.53 3.97
N PRO A 28 -15.85 -7.56 3.19
CA PRO A 28 -15.87 -6.83 1.92
C PRO A 28 -15.72 -5.31 2.08
N ALA A 29 -16.28 -4.75 3.14
CA ALA A 29 -16.17 -3.30 3.32
C ALA A 29 -14.74 -2.89 3.66
N VAL A 30 -14.07 -3.69 4.48
CA VAL A 30 -12.68 -3.42 4.83
C VAL A 30 -11.79 -3.66 3.63
N ARG A 31 -12.08 -4.71 2.87
CA ARG A 31 -11.32 -4.98 1.66
C ARG A 31 -11.42 -3.83 0.68
N ALA A 32 -12.61 -3.27 0.54
CA ALA A 32 -12.81 -2.15 -0.37
C ALA A 32 -11.95 -0.95 0.03
N ARG A 33 -11.82 -0.71 1.34
CA ARG A 33 -10.98 0.38 1.82
C ARG A 33 -9.51 0.16 1.46
N HIS A 34 -9.03 -1.07 1.70
CA HIS A 34 -7.66 -1.40 1.33
C HIS A 34 -7.45 -1.31 -0.17
N ASP A 35 -8.41 -1.80 -0.94
CA ASP A 35 -8.29 -1.79 -2.39
C ASP A 35 -8.21 -0.38 -2.92
N LEU A 36 -9.00 0.52 -2.39
CA LEU A 36 -8.98 1.91 -2.82
C LEU A 36 -7.63 2.55 -2.52
N ILE A 37 -7.15 2.38 -1.30
CA ILE A 37 -5.86 2.94 -0.89
C ILE A 37 -4.75 2.36 -1.76
N ARG A 38 -4.76 1.03 -1.94
CA ARG A 38 -3.74 0.38 -2.76
C ARG A 38 -3.76 0.93 -4.19
N ALA A 39 -4.95 1.06 -4.76
CA ALA A 39 -5.06 1.53 -6.14
C ALA A 39 -4.52 2.95 -6.29
N ARG A 40 -4.83 3.82 -5.35
CA ARG A 40 -4.36 5.20 -5.43
C ARG A 40 -2.85 5.30 -5.25
N PHE A 41 -2.29 4.52 -4.33
CA PHE A 41 -0.84 4.53 -4.14
C PHE A 41 -0.14 3.95 -5.36
N LEU A 42 -0.70 2.88 -5.93
CA LEU A 42 -0.10 2.30 -7.13
C LEU A 42 -0.12 3.29 -8.28
N ASP A 43 -1.25 3.96 -8.48
CA ASP A 43 -1.36 4.97 -9.54
C ASP A 43 -0.29 6.05 -9.36
N PHE A 44 -0.13 6.53 -8.14
CA PHE A 44 0.84 7.57 -7.89
C PHE A 44 2.27 7.07 -8.03
N ALA A 45 2.51 5.84 -7.59
CA ALA A 45 3.84 5.25 -7.73
C ALA A 45 4.22 5.10 -9.20
N LEU A 46 3.27 4.69 -10.02
CA LEU A 46 3.52 4.57 -11.45
C LEU A 46 3.74 5.94 -12.10
N ALA A 47 2.98 6.93 -11.66
CA ALA A 47 3.18 8.29 -12.16
C ALA A 47 4.55 8.82 -11.80
N MET A 48 4.99 8.56 -10.57
CA MET A 48 6.33 8.95 -10.15
C MET A 48 7.39 8.24 -10.97
N ASN A 49 7.20 6.95 -11.18
CA ASN A 49 8.18 6.16 -11.91
C ASN A 49 8.32 6.64 -13.36
N HIS A 50 7.24 7.14 -13.91
CA HIS A 50 7.22 7.61 -15.28
C HIS A 50 7.77 9.04 -15.41
N ASN A 51 7.59 9.85 -14.39
CA ASN A 51 7.85 11.29 -14.50
C ASN A 51 9.10 11.76 -13.76
N LEU A 52 9.66 10.96 -12.88
CA LEU A 52 10.84 11.37 -12.13
C LEU A 52 12.10 10.81 -12.74
N PRO A 53 13.16 11.60 -12.82
CA PRO A 53 14.45 11.06 -13.23
C PRO A 53 15.00 10.17 -12.11
N PRO A 54 15.70 9.09 -12.47
CA PRO A 54 16.30 8.23 -11.45
C PRO A 54 17.33 9.02 -10.65
N GLY A 55 17.43 8.69 -9.38
CA GLY A 55 18.40 9.36 -8.52
C GLY A 55 18.00 9.25 -7.08
N ARG A 56 18.77 9.91 -6.24
CA ARG A 56 18.56 9.81 -4.82
C ARG A 56 17.18 10.34 -4.39
N SER A 57 16.79 11.48 -4.93
CA SER A 57 15.51 12.06 -4.54
C SER A 57 14.34 11.17 -4.96
N ALA A 58 14.42 10.58 -6.15
CA ALA A 58 13.37 9.67 -6.58
C ALA A 58 13.31 8.45 -5.68
N ALA A 59 14.47 7.91 -5.32
CA ALA A 59 14.50 6.75 -4.43
C ALA A 59 13.90 7.08 -3.07
N LEU A 60 14.20 8.25 -2.54
CA LEU A 60 13.65 8.67 -1.26
C LEU A 60 12.15 8.88 -1.36
N ALA A 61 11.67 9.40 -2.49
CA ALA A 61 10.24 9.59 -2.69
C ALA A 61 9.51 8.26 -2.68
N PHE A 62 10.09 7.24 -3.32
CA PHE A 62 9.48 5.91 -3.32
C PHE A 62 9.45 5.32 -1.92
N THR A 63 10.53 5.48 -1.17
CA THR A 63 10.57 5.00 0.20
C THR A 63 9.50 5.66 1.05
N ALA A 64 9.36 6.98 0.91
CA ALA A 64 8.37 7.72 1.68
C ALA A 64 6.95 7.30 1.29
N LEU A 65 6.72 7.08 -0.01
CA LEU A 65 5.41 6.66 -0.47
C LEU A 65 5.06 5.26 0.04
N GLU A 66 6.02 4.37 0.01
CA GLU A 66 5.84 3.01 0.51
C GLU A 66 5.53 3.04 2.01
N GLU A 67 6.22 3.88 2.73
CA GLU A 67 6.00 4.03 4.16
C GLU A 67 4.61 4.58 4.44
N ALA A 68 4.18 5.56 3.65
CA ALA A 68 2.84 6.12 3.81
C ALA A 68 1.77 5.08 3.53
N ALA A 69 1.96 4.29 2.49
CA ALA A 69 1.00 3.23 2.15
C ALA A 69 0.90 2.22 3.28
N MET A 70 2.05 1.85 3.85
CA MET A 70 2.09 0.91 4.96
C MET A 70 1.30 1.43 6.15
N HIS A 71 1.46 2.69 6.46
CA HIS A 71 0.74 3.29 7.57
C HIS A 71 -0.75 3.39 7.30
N CYS A 72 -1.14 3.66 6.06
CA CYS A 72 -2.55 3.70 5.70
C CYS A 72 -3.19 2.34 5.91
N HIS A 73 -2.55 1.29 5.42
CA HIS A 73 -3.09 -0.06 5.59
C HIS A 73 -3.10 -0.48 7.05
N ALA A 74 -2.07 -0.10 7.79
CA ALA A 74 -2.03 -0.40 9.23
C ALA A 74 -3.16 0.30 9.96
N ALA A 75 -3.46 1.52 9.56
CA ALA A 75 -4.54 2.27 10.20
C ALA A 75 -5.89 1.59 9.94
N ILE A 76 -6.12 1.15 8.70
CA ILE A 76 -7.36 0.46 8.38
C ILE A 76 -7.46 -0.85 9.15
N ALA A 77 -6.38 -1.61 9.19
CA ALA A 77 -6.37 -2.90 9.87
C ALA A 77 -6.59 -2.73 11.37
N ARG A 78 -5.97 -1.71 11.94
CA ARG A 78 -6.12 -1.44 13.37
C ARG A 78 -7.56 -1.05 13.70
N ASP A 79 -8.16 -0.22 12.87
CA ASP A 79 -9.53 0.19 13.06
C ASP A 79 -10.48 -1.00 12.98
N HIS A 80 -10.28 -1.86 12.01
CA HIS A 80 -11.11 -3.06 11.85
C HIS A 80 -10.94 -4.00 13.04
N ARG A 81 -9.72 -4.27 13.44
CA ARG A 81 -9.46 -5.17 14.55
C ARG A 81 -10.06 -4.61 15.85
N TRP A 82 -9.94 -3.31 16.03
CA TRP A 82 -10.48 -2.64 17.19
C TRP A 82 -11.99 -2.81 17.24
N SER A 83 -12.66 -2.65 16.10
CA SER A 83 -14.11 -2.82 16.03
C SER A 83 -14.54 -4.24 16.35
N VAL A 84 -13.82 -5.21 15.80
CA VAL A 84 -14.13 -6.61 16.04
C VAL A 84 -13.97 -6.97 17.52
N GLU A 85 -12.89 -6.52 18.12
CA GLU A 85 -12.62 -6.83 19.51
C GLU A 85 -13.60 -6.15 20.44
N ARG A 86 -14.02 -4.95 20.09
CA ARG A 86 -15.01 -4.26 20.88
C ARG A 86 -16.34 -5.01 20.86
N ALA A 87 -16.71 -5.51 19.69
CA ALA A 87 -17.94 -6.29 19.57
C ALA A 87 -17.86 -7.57 20.39
N LYS A 88 -16.70 -8.21 20.40
CA LYS A 88 -16.50 -9.42 21.21
C LYS A 88 -16.57 -9.13 22.68
N SER A 89 -15.97 -8.02 23.09
CA SER A 89 -15.94 -7.67 24.53
C SER A 89 -17.30 -7.26 25.03
N ASN A 90 -18.18 -6.83 24.16
CA ASN A 90 -19.48 -6.31 24.54
C ASN A 90 -20.57 -6.99 23.73
N PRO A 91 -20.73 -8.29 23.90
CA PRO A 91 -21.73 -8.98 23.09
C PRO A 91 -23.14 -8.47 23.32
N GLY A 92 -23.42 -7.96 24.49
CA GLY A 92 -24.76 -7.48 24.78
C GLY A 92 -25.11 -6.19 24.11
N SER A 93 -24.14 -5.45 23.61
CA SER A 93 -24.40 -4.19 22.94
C SER A 93 -24.42 -4.33 21.43
N ALA A 94 -24.38 -5.53 20.94
CA ALA A 94 -24.39 -5.76 19.51
C ALA A 94 -25.70 -5.36 18.88
#